data_8944537f43197e03f2810a26283c7724
#
_entry.id   8944537f43197e03f2810a26283c7724
#
_cell.length_a   1.000
_cell.length_b   1.000
_cell.length_c   1.000
_cell.angle_alpha   90.00
_cell.angle_beta   90.00
_cell.angle_gamma   90.00
#
_symmetry.space_group_name_H-M   'P 1'
#
loop_
_entity.id
_entity.type
_entity.pdbx_description
1 polymer ?
#
loop_
_entity_poly.entity_id
_entity_poly.type
_entity_poly.pdbx_seq_one_letter_code
_entity_poly.pdbx_strand_id
1 'polypeptide(L)'
;MSESNVCLCHDNPYALDKVKVLRVYSLTEKEKLFLFRFEDPEIAENWTFKPGQFVQLTIQGVGEVPISICSSPMRKGFFELCIRKAGRVTTVVHRLQPGDTVLVRGPYGNGFPVDEWKGMDLLLIAAGLGTAPLRSVFLYAMDNRWKYGNITFINTARYGKDLLFYKELEAMKDLAEAENVKIIQSVTRDPDWPGLHGRPQNFIVEANTNPKNTAIAICGPPRMYKAVFEALINYGYRPENIYVTLERKMKCGIGKCGHCNVGTSTSWKYVCKDGPVFTYFDIVSTPGLLD
;
A
#
# COMPACT_ATOMS: atom_id res chain seq x y z
N MET A 1 -25.26 -9.72 2.32
CA MET A 1 -24.91 -8.55 3.14
C MET A 1 -23.71 -8.97 3.96
N SER A 2 -22.50 -8.71 3.48
CA SER A 2 -21.27 -9.00 4.20
C SER A 2 -21.03 -7.86 5.18
N GLU A 3 -21.10 -8.15 6.46
CA GLU A 3 -20.69 -7.23 7.51
C GLU A 3 -19.22 -6.86 7.30
N SER A 4 -18.98 -5.62 6.92
CA SER A 4 -17.65 -5.04 6.94
C SER A 4 -17.25 -4.91 8.41
N ASN A 5 -16.49 -5.87 8.92
CA ASN A 5 -15.78 -5.75 10.20
C ASN A 5 -14.72 -4.64 10.07
N VAL A 6 -15.16 -3.40 10.02
CA VAL A 6 -14.32 -2.24 10.30
C VAL A 6 -14.28 -2.14 11.82
N CYS A 7 -13.18 -2.53 12.43
CA CYS A 7 -12.91 -2.22 13.82
C CYS A 7 -12.69 -0.70 13.93
N LEU A 8 -13.79 0.06 13.94
CA LEU A 8 -13.77 1.45 14.37
C LEU A 8 -13.69 1.41 15.88
N CYS A 9 -12.63 1.92 16.47
CA CYS A 9 -12.54 2.11 17.93
C CYS A 9 -13.63 3.08 18.42
N HIS A 10 -14.39 3.70 17.50
CA HIS A 10 -15.45 4.67 17.77
C HIS A 10 -16.63 4.49 16.82
N ASP A 11 -17.84 4.64 17.36
CA ASP A 11 -19.07 4.74 16.55
C ASP A 11 -19.07 5.98 15.63
N ASN A 12 -18.30 7.01 16.01
CA ASN A 12 -18.12 8.21 15.22
C ASN A 12 -16.92 8.08 14.28
N PRO A 13 -17.13 7.99 12.94
CA PRO A 13 -16.04 7.85 11.97
C PRO A 13 -15.18 9.13 11.82
N TYR A 14 -15.51 10.21 12.50
CA TYR A 14 -14.69 11.43 12.56
C TYR A 14 -13.92 11.57 13.87
N ALA A 15 -14.06 10.63 14.80
CA ALA A 15 -13.28 10.66 16.03
C ALA A 15 -11.80 10.64 15.73
N LEU A 16 -11.03 11.42 16.46
CA LEU A 16 -9.60 11.59 16.31
C LEU A 16 -8.90 11.01 17.54
N ASP A 17 -7.95 10.11 17.28
CA ASP A 17 -7.11 9.52 18.32
C ASP A 17 -5.72 10.15 18.33
N LYS A 18 -5.17 10.34 19.53
CA LYS A 18 -3.79 10.80 19.70
C LYS A 18 -2.81 9.66 19.44
N VAL A 19 -1.82 9.96 18.61
CA VAL A 19 -0.70 9.05 18.36
C VAL A 19 0.62 9.77 18.56
N LYS A 20 1.56 9.08 19.20
CA LYS A 20 2.91 9.55 19.43
C LYS A 20 3.85 9.02 18.36
N VAL A 21 4.72 9.87 17.85
CA VAL A 21 5.85 9.48 17.00
C VAL A 21 6.86 8.74 17.86
N LEU A 22 7.13 7.48 17.56
CA LEU A 22 8.15 6.69 18.24
C LEU A 22 9.51 6.78 17.55
N ARG A 23 9.51 6.69 16.22
CA ARG A 23 10.73 6.73 15.39
C ARG A 23 10.45 7.39 14.05
N VAL A 24 11.50 7.96 13.48
CA VAL A 24 11.49 8.56 12.14
C VAL A 24 12.74 8.09 11.40
N TYR A 25 12.55 7.54 10.20
CA TYR A 25 13.65 7.10 9.32
C TYR A 25 13.55 7.82 7.98
N SER A 26 14.65 8.35 7.48
CA SER A 26 14.72 8.85 6.10
C SER A 26 14.90 7.66 5.16
N LEU A 27 13.95 7.44 4.26
CA LEU A 27 14.04 6.40 3.23
C LEU A 27 14.71 6.92 1.97
N THR A 28 14.33 8.13 1.55
CA THR A 28 14.86 8.86 0.42
C THR A 28 14.98 10.35 0.76
N GLU A 29 15.33 11.17 -0.19
CA GLU A 29 15.32 12.64 -0.01
C GLU A 29 13.91 13.19 0.28
N LYS A 30 12.87 12.53 -0.26
CA LYS A 30 11.48 13.01 -0.22
C LYS A 30 10.57 12.19 0.70
N GLU A 31 10.94 10.97 1.02
CA GLU A 31 10.11 10.06 1.80
C GLU A 31 10.76 9.74 3.16
N LYS A 32 9.93 9.82 4.21
CA LYS A 32 10.27 9.37 5.55
C LYS A 32 9.29 8.29 6.01
N LEU A 33 9.80 7.31 6.75
CA LEU A 33 9.03 6.33 7.47
C LEU A 33 8.84 6.80 8.91
N PHE A 34 7.60 6.87 9.34
CA PHE A 34 7.22 7.23 10.70
C PHE A 34 6.60 6.02 11.38
N LEU A 35 7.08 5.71 12.58
CA LEU A 35 6.51 4.72 13.48
C LEU A 35 5.65 5.46 14.52
N PHE A 36 4.36 5.12 14.57
CA PHE A 36 3.38 5.71 15.49
C PHE A 36 2.83 4.68 16.46
N ARG A 37 2.45 5.16 17.65
CA ARG A 37 1.72 4.39 18.66
C ARG A 37 0.58 5.23 19.20
N PHE A 38 -0.59 4.62 19.38
CA PHE A 38 -1.71 5.28 20.08
C PHE A 38 -1.31 5.60 21.52
N GLU A 39 -1.71 6.78 22.01
CA GLU A 39 -1.47 7.17 23.42
C GLU A 39 -2.38 6.39 24.36
N ASP A 40 -3.60 6.07 23.92
CA ASP A 40 -4.52 5.21 24.64
C ASP A 40 -4.06 3.74 24.54
N PRO A 41 -3.75 3.06 25.67
CA PRO A 41 -3.27 1.68 25.65
C PRO A 41 -4.32 0.69 25.13
N GLU A 42 -5.60 0.89 25.39
CA GLU A 42 -6.68 0.01 24.95
C GLU A 42 -6.83 0.07 23.44
N ILE A 43 -6.79 1.29 22.86
CA ILE A 43 -6.76 1.46 21.41
C ILE A 43 -5.49 0.85 20.81
N ALA A 44 -4.33 1.08 21.43
CA ALA A 44 -3.05 0.56 20.93
C ALA A 44 -3.05 -0.98 20.80
N GLU A 45 -3.68 -1.69 21.73
CA GLU A 45 -3.74 -3.15 21.74
C GLU A 45 -4.80 -3.71 20.76
N ASN A 46 -5.98 -3.08 20.72
CA ASN A 46 -7.12 -3.60 19.97
C ASN A 46 -7.18 -3.10 18.52
N TRP A 47 -6.50 -1.98 18.21
CA TRP A 47 -6.54 -1.41 16.87
C TRP A 47 -5.94 -2.37 15.84
N THR A 48 -6.66 -2.55 14.74
CA THR A 48 -6.23 -3.41 13.64
C THR A 48 -6.69 -2.82 12.31
N PHE A 49 -6.13 -3.32 11.22
CA PHE A 49 -6.43 -2.89 9.86
C PHE A 49 -6.21 -4.04 8.87
N LYS A 50 -6.71 -3.88 7.65
CA LYS A 50 -6.39 -4.76 6.53
C LYS A 50 -5.26 -4.14 5.69
N PRO A 51 -4.28 -4.92 5.20
CA PRO A 51 -3.30 -4.40 4.24
C PRO A 51 -3.97 -3.68 3.08
N GLY A 52 -3.46 -2.50 2.71
CA GLY A 52 -4.07 -1.64 1.70
C GLY A 52 -5.01 -0.56 2.24
N GLN A 53 -5.41 -0.61 3.50
CA GLN A 53 -6.15 0.47 4.16
C GLN A 53 -5.24 1.67 4.46
N PHE A 54 -5.88 2.81 4.76
CA PHE A 54 -5.21 4.07 5.06
C PHE A 54 -5.78 4.72 6.33
N VAL A 55 -5.04 5.67 6.87
CA VAL A 55 -5.51 6.58 7.92
C VAL A 55 -5.56 8.01 7.40
N GLN A 56 -6.39 8.84 8.02
CA GLN A 56 -6.32 10.29 7.89
C GLN A 56 -5.40 10.81 9.01
N LEU A 57 -4.24 11.33 8.61
CA LEU A 57 -3.27 11.94 9.52
C LEU A 57 -3.55 13.43 9.64
N THR A 58 -3.83 13.91 10.83
CA THR A 58 -4.22 15.29 11.10
C THR A 58 -3.14 16.04 11.88
N ILE A 59 -2.73 17.18 11.35
CA ILE A 59 -1.90 18.16 12.05
C ILE A 59 -2.78 19.34 12.43
N GLN A 60 -2.99 19.52 13.73
CA GLN A 60 -3.87 20.57 14.25
C GLN A 60 -3.46 21.96 13.74
N GLY A 61 -4.42 22.73 13.25
CA GLY A 61 -4.21 24.06 12.68
C GLY A 61 -3.58 24.06 11.27
N VAL A 62 -3.21 22.90 10.73
CA VAL A 62 -2.56 22.79 9.39
C VAL A 62 -3.44 22.07 8.38
N GLY A 63 -4.02 20.93 8.77
CA GLY A 63 -4.89 20.14 7.91
C GLY A 63 -4.71 18.64 8.06
N GLU A 64 -5.31 17.89 7.15
CA GLU A 64 -5.40 16.44 7.18
C GLU A 64 -5.03 15.85 5.82
N VAL A 65 -4.42 14.66 5.82
CA VAL A 65 -4.04 13.92 4.61
C VAL A 65 -4.25 12.41 4.77
N PRO A 66 -4.72 11.71 3.72
CA PRO A 66 -4.78 10.26 3.69
C PRO A 66 -3.38 9.67 3.48
N ILE A 67 -3.00 8.70 4.30
CA ILE A 67 -1.73 7.98 4.19
C ILE A 67 -1.97 6.49 4.34
N SER A 68 -1.52 5.71 3.37
CA SER A 68 -1.58 4.24 3.42
C SER A 68 -0.74 3.69 4.57
N ILE A 69 -1.28 2.70 5.28
CA ILE A 69 -0.56 1.99 6.32
C ILE A 69 0.40 1.03 5.65
N CYS A 70 1.69 1.06 6.02
CA CYS A 70 2.74 0.26 5.39
C CYS A 70 3.35 -0.81 6.30
N SER A 71 2.90 -0.92 7.56
CA SER A 71 3.25 -2.03 8.47
C SER A 71 2.33 -3.24 8.28
N SER A 72 2.67 -4.35 8.92
CA SER A 72 1.80 -5.53 9.02
C SER A 72 0.79 -5.38 10.15
N PRO A 73 -0.50 -5.73 9.96
CA PRO A 73 -1.49 -5.74 11.04
C PRO A 73 -1.23 -6.82 12.09
N MET A 74 -0.33 -7.78 11.83
CA MET A 74 0.07 -8.79 12.81
C MET A 74 0.95 -8.23 13.92
N ARG A 75 1.59 -7.08 13.68
CA ARG A 75 2.51 -6.42 14.60
C ARG A 75 1.76 -5.38 15.42
N LYS A 76 1.31 -5.78 16.60
CA LYS A 76 0.47 -4.96 17.48
C LYS A 76 1.23 -3.85 18.20
N GLY A 77 0.48 -2.87 18.71
CA GLY A 77 0.99 -1.77 19.54
C GLY A 77 1.59 -0.59 18.77
N PHE A 78 1.75 -0.70 17.44
CA PHE A 78 2.24 0.39 16.57
C PHE A 78 1.79 0.22 15.13
N PHE A 79 1.91 1.28 14.35
CA PHE A 79 1.75 1.23 12.90
C PHE A 79 2.75 2.17 12.22
N GLU A 80 3.01 1.92 10.95
CA GLU A 80 3.98 2.68 10.16
C GLU A 80 3.33 3.36 8.97
N LEU A 81 3.77 4.59 8.72
CA LEU A 81 3.36 5.40 7.57
C LEU A 81 4.59 5.86 6.79
N CYS A 82 4.63 5.56 5.49
CA CYS A 82 5.62 6.12 4.57
C CYS A 82 5.06 7.39 3.94
N ILE A 83 5.65 8.53 4.27
CA ILE A 83 5.10 9.84 3.92
C ILE A 83 6.04 10.61 3.02
N ARG A 84 5.55 10.95 1.80
CA ARG A 84 6.24 11.85 0.87
C ARG A 84 6.00 13.30 1.23
N LYS A 85 7.07 14.10 1.24
CA LYS A 85 6.97 15.57 1.34
C LYS A 85 6.45 16.13 0.01
N ALA A 86 5.16 16.40 -0.05
CA ALA A 86 4.49 16.81 -1.31
C ALA A 86 3.63 18.07 -1.19
N GLY A 87 3.24 18.48 0.03
CA GLY A 87 2.35 19.63 0.23
C GLY A 87 2.45 20.19 1.64
N ARG A 88 1.55 21.13 1.98
CA ARG A 88 1.57 21.88 3.25
C ARG A 88 1.60 20.94 4.47
N VAL A 89 0.65 20.00 4.57
CA VAL A 89 0.54 19.09 5.73
C VAL A 89 1.77 18.20 5.83
N THR A 90 2.15 17.51 4.73
CA THR A 90 3.29 16.60 4.72
C THR A 90 4.63 17.32 4.95
N THR A 91 4.74 18.62 4.61
CA THR A 91 5.91 19.43 4.94
C THR A 91 6.03 19.63 6.45
N VAL A 92 4.92 19.83 7.16
CA VAL A 92 4.92 19.94 8.63
C VAL A 92 5.21 18.57 9.26
N VAL A 93 4.56 17.50 8.76
CA VAL A 93 4.83 16.12 9.20
C VAL A 93 6.31 15.77 9.12
N HIS A 94 7.01 16.18 8.06
CA HIS A 94 8.46 15.93 7.90
C HIS A 94 9.35 16.61 8.94
N ARG A 95 8.82 17.54 9.75
CA ARG A 95 9.54 18.19 10.87
C ARG A 95 9.35 17.50 12.20
N LEU A 96 8.39 16.55 12.28
CA LEU A 96 8.12 15.81 13.50
C LEU A 96 9.33 15.00 13.94
N GLN A 97 9.48 14.93 15.26
CA GLN A 97 10.54 14.19 15.94
C GLN A 97 9.93 13.10 16.85
N PRO A 98 10.70 12.08 17.25
CA PRO A 98 10.29 11.15 18.28
C PRO A 98 9.83 11.90 19.54
N GLY A 99 8.65 11.53 20.05
CA GLY A 99 7.99 12.19 21.18
C GLY A 99 6.87 13.13 20.79
N ASP A 100 6.83 13.66 19.57
CA ASP A 100 5.73 14.51 19.10
C ASP A 100 4.42 13.73 19.02
N THR A 101 3.31 14.43 19.30
CA THR A 101 1.95 13.89 19.20
C THR A 101 1.20 14.53 18.04
N VAL A 102 0.50 13.69 17.28
CA VAL A 102 -0.40 14.09 16.21
C VAL A 102 -1.72 13.32 16.34
N LEU A 103 -2.67 13.62 15.47
CA LEU A 103 -3.99 12.99 15.51
C LEU A 103 -4.19 12.10 14.27
N VAL A 104 -4.87 10.98 14.46
CA VAL A 104 -5.27 10.09 13.36
C VAL A 104 -6.72 9.68 13.52
N ARG A 105 -7.33 9.31 12.41
CA ARG A 105 -8.62 8.61 12.38
C ARG A 105 -8.60 7.54 11.30
N GLY A 106 -9.35 6.48 11.47
CA GLY A 106 -9.38 5.28 10.62
C GLY A 106 -9.16 3.99 11.42
N PRO A 107 -8.90 2.85 10.77
CA PRO A 107 -8.53 2.72 9.35
C PRO A 107 -9.72 2.88 8.40
N TYR A 108 -9.46 3.33 7.18
CA TYR A 108 -10.47 3.52 6.15
C TYR A 108 -10.15 2.74 4.88
N GLY A 109 -11.17 2.58 4.02
CA GLY A 109 -11.09 1.83 2.79
C GLY A 109 -11.28 0.32 3.00
N ASN A 110 -11.38 -0.42 1.90
CA ASN A 110 -11.71 -1.85 1.90
C ASN A 110 -10.50 -2.77 2.18
N GLY A 111 -9.28 -2.38 1.79
CA GLY A 111 -8.07 -3.20 1.89
C GLY A 111 -8.03 -4.36 0.87
N PHE A 112 -6.87 -5.02 0.78
CA PHE A 112 -6.72 -6.23 -0.02
C PHE A 112 -7.38 -7.43 0.65
N PRO A 113 -8.02 -8.34 -0.12
CA PRO A 113 -8.69 -9.53 0.42
C PRO A 113 -7.68 -10.66 0.73
N VAL A 114 -6.67 -10.36 1.53
CA VAL A 114 -5.55 -11.27 1.83
C VAL A 114 -5.97 -12.60 2.44
N ASP A 115 -7.12 -12.66 3.09
CA ASP A 115 -7.67 -13.90 3.63
C ASP A 115 -8.24 -14.82 2.56
N GLU A 116 -8.72 -14.27 1.44
CA GLU A 116 -9.21 -15.03 0.28
C GLU A 116 -8.06 -15.61 -0.54
N TRP A 117 -6.84 -15.10 -0.38
CA TRP A 117 -5.64 -15.52 -1.10
C TRP A 117 -4.90 -16.70 -0.44
N LYS A 118 -5.44 -17.26 0.64
CA LYS A 118 -4.84 -18.43 1.30
C LYS A 118 -4.72 -19.62 0.34
N GLY A 119 -3.53 -20.23 0.31
CA GLY A 119 -3.20 -21.33 -0.61
C GLY A 119 -2.81 -20.88 -2.03
N MET A 120 -2.82 -19.57 -2.31
CA MET A 120 -2.37 -19.01 -3.58
C MET A 120 -0.93 -18.53 -3.49
N ASP A 121 -0.27 -18.44 -4.65
CA ASP A 121 0.93 -17.65 -4.81
C ASP A 121 0.60 -16.16 -4.77
N LEU A 122 1.59 -15.32 -4.44
CA LEU A 122 1.44 -13.87 -4.43
C LEU A 122 2.42 -13.20 -5.39
N LEU A 123 1.92 -12.32 -6.25
CA LEU A 123 2.73 -11.44 -7.08
C LEU A 123 2.42 -9.98 -6.74
N LEU A 124 3.36 -9.31 -6.09
CA LEU A 124 3.25 -7.93 -5.67
C LEU A 124 4.06 -7.04 -6.61
N ILE A 125 3.42 -6.09 -7.28
CA ILE A 125 4.05 -5.23 -8.29
C ILE A 125 3.95 -3.77 -7.87
N ALA A 126 5.06 -3.20 -7.41
CA ALA A 126 5.14 -1.86 -6.87
C ALA A 126 5.99 -0.92 -7.73
N ALA A 127 5.59 0.35 -7.82
CA ALA A 127 6.44 1.40 -8.37
C ALA A 127 6.38 2.69 -7.54
N GLY A 128 7.54 3.19 -7.14
CA GLY A 128 7.67 4.42 -6.37
C GLY A 128 6.92 4.36 -5.04
N LEU A 129 6.06 5.34 -4.75
CA LEU A 129 5.33 5.39 -3.47
C LEU A 129 4.35 4.20 -3.30
N GLY A 130 3.94 3.56 -4.40
CA GLY A 130 3.12 2.35 -4.36
C GLY A 130 3.75 1.16 -3.63
N THR A 131 5.05 1.23 -3.35
CA THR A 131 5.73 0.24 -2.49
C THR A 131 5.18 0.26 -1.06
N ALA A 132 4.74 1.41 -0.55
CA ALA A 132 4.27 1.53 0.83
C ALA A 132 3.04 0.65 1.14
N PRO A 133 1.89 0.75 0.43
CA PRO A 133 0.75 -0.13 0.69
C PRO A 133 1.06 -1.60 0.39
N LEU A 134 1.88 -1.91 -0.62
CA LEU A 134 2.25 -3.30 -0.92
C LEU A 134 3.26 -3.88 0.07
N ARG A 135 4.08 -3.05 0.75
CA ARG A 135 4.89 -3.49 1.88
C ARG A 135 4.02 -4.04 3.02
N SER A 136 2.85 -3.42 3.27
CA SER A 136 1.90 -3.95 4.26
C SER A 136 1.42 -5.36 3.89
N VAL A 137 1.08 -5.60 2.62
CA VAL A 137 0.70 -6.93 2.10
C VAL A 137 1.87 -7.91 2.24
N PHE A 138 3.06 -7.50 1.81
CA PHE A 138 4.27 -8.32 1.87
C PHE A 138 4.60 -8.74 3.30
N LEU A 139 4.68 -7.80 4.23
CA LEU A 139 4.97 -8.09 5.63
C LEU A 139 3.88 -8.95 6.27
N TYR A 140 2.60 -8.72 5.94
CA TYR A 140 1.51 -9.59 6.41
C TYR A 140 1.69 -11.03 5.90
N ALA A 141 2.05 -11.19 4.63
CA ALA A 141 2.30 -12.51 4.06
C ALA A 141 3.52 -13.19 4.69
N MET A 142 4.59 -12.45 4.97
CA MET A 142 5.76 -12.98 5.68
C MET A 142 5.44 -13.38 7.12
N ASP A 143 4.69 -12.56 7.85
CA ASP A 143 4.22 -12.88 9.21
C ASP A 143 3.25 -14.09 9.25
N ASN A 144 2.69 -14.47 8.09
CA ASN A 144 1.77 -15.60 7.91
C ASN A 144 2.24 -16.55 6.79
N ARG A 145 3.56 -16.77 6.71
CA ARG A 145 4.20 -17.42 5.55
C ARG A 145 3.54 -18.74 5.12
N TRP A 146 3.13 -19.56 6.10
CA TRP A 146 2.50 -20.87 5.87
C TRP A 146 1.13 -20.82 5.18
N LYS A 147 0.51 -19.64 5.07
CA LYS A 147 -0.80 -19.47 4.43
C LYS A 147 -0.71 -19.32 2.92
N TYR A 148 0.47 -19.04 2.37
CA TYR A 148 0.67 -18.68 0.97
C TYR A 148 1.67 -19.62 0.28
N GLY A 149 1.53 -19.75 -1.03
CA GLY A 149 2.51 -20.39 -1.89
C GLY A 149 3.76 -19.53 -2.11
N ASN A 150 4.32 -19.52 -3.31
CA ASN A 150 5.44 -18.68 -3.67
C ASN A 150 5.07 -17.19 -3.62
N ILE A 151 5.99 -16.34 -3.20
CA ILE A 151 5.78 -14.89 -3.17
C ILE A 151 6.83 -14.22 -4.05
N THR A 152 6.41 -13.38 -4.98
CA THR A 152 7.32 -12.50 -5.72
C THR A 152 6.96 -11.04 -5.46
N PHE A 153 7.94 -10.24 -5.02
CA PHE A 153 7.79 -8.81 -4.83
C PHE A 153 8.68 -8.04 -5.81
N ILE A 154 8.07 -7.38 -6.78
CA ILE A 154 8.72 -6.51 -7.76
C ILE A 154 8.60 -5.07 -7.27
N ASN A 155 9.73 -4.46 -6.91
CA ASN A 155 9.85 -3.07 -6.45
C ASN A 155 10.64 -2.24 -7.46
N THR A 156 10.04 -1.22 -8.06
CA THR A 156 10.66 -0.44 -9.12
C THR A 156 10.65 1.05 -8.82
N ALA A 157 11.74 1.74 -9.14
CA ALA A 157 11.82 3.21 -9.09
C ALA A 157 12.40 3.79 -10.38
N ARG A 158 12.50 5.13 -10.47
CA ARG A 158 13.22 5.77 -11.58
C ARG A 158 14.72 5.71 -11.39
N TYR A 159 15.18 5.97 -10.18
CA TYR A 159 16.59 6.00 -9.79
C TYR A 159 16.80 5.16 -8.54
N GLY A 160 18.01 4.62 -8.34
CA GLY A 160 18.34 3.79 -7.17
C GLY A 160 18.09 4.52 -5.84
N LYS A 161 18.41 5.80 -5.77
CA LYS A 161 18.15 6.66 -4.61
C LYS A 161 16.68 6.84 -4.26
N ASP A 162 15.75 6.53 -5.18
CA ASP A 162 14.30 6.63 -5.02
C ASP A 162 13.64 5.27 -4.71
N LEU A 163 14.42 4.18 -4.63
CA LEU A 163 13.92 2.86 -4.24
C LEU A 163 13.51 2.86 -2.76
N LEU A 164 12.21 2.83 -2.52
CA LEU A 164 11.68 2.77 -1.16
C LEU A 164 11.95 1.41 -0.53
N PHE A 165 12.31 1.44 0.75
CA PHE A 165 12.62 0.23 1.54
C PHE A 165 13.75 -0.63 0.98
N TYR A 166 14.63 -0.05 0.14
CA TYR A 166 15.71 -0.78 -0.54
C TYR A 166 16.53 -1.62 0.43
N LYS A 167 17.06 -1.00 1.48
CA LYS A 167 17.93 -1.69 2.46
C LYS A 167 17.19 -2.79 3.23
N GLU A 168 15.92 -2.57 3.55
CA GLU A 168 15.08 -3.57 4.24
C GLU A 168 14.86 -4.79 3.33
N LEU A 169 14.47 -4.55 2.08
CA LEU A 169 14.22 -5.62 1.11
C LEU A 169 15.50 -6.36 0.70
N GLU A 170 16.64 -5.67 0.59
CA GLU A 170 17.94 -6.33 0.37
C GLU A 170 18.31 -7.24 1.53
N ALA A 171 18.18 -6.75 2.79
CA ALA A 171 18.49 -7.56 3.96
C ALA A 171 17.57 -8.77 4.13
N MET A 172 16.40 -8.76 3.49
CA MET A 172 15.46 -9.90 3.53
C MET A 172 15.73 -10.93 2.45
N LYS A 173 16.53 -10.65 1.42
CA LYS A 173 16.68 -11.53 0.24
C LYS A 173 17.14 -12.94 0.60
N ASP A 174 18.18 -13.07 1.42
CA ASP A 174 18.75 -14.38 1.76
C ASP A 174 17.74 -15.24 2.56
N LEU A 175 17.03 -14.65 3.51
CA LEU A 175 15.97 -15.33 4.26
C LEU A 175 14.75 -15.63 3.38
N ALA A 176 14.42 -14.73 2.47
CA ALA A 176 13.30 -14.84 1.56
C ALA A 176 13.48 -16.02 0.59
N GLU A 177 14.66 -16.20 0.03
CA GLU A 177 14.93 -17.29 -0.92
C GLU A 177 14.73 -18.66 -0.28
N ALA A 178 15.17 -18.85 0.96
CA ALA A 178 14.96 -20.08 1.72
C ALA A 178 13.46 -20.40 1.97
N GLU A 179 12.59 -19.40 1.89
CA GLU A 179 11.15 -19.50 2.09
C GLU A 179 10.33 -19.40 0.79
N ASN A 180 10.94 -19.61 -0.38
CA ASN A 180 10.30 -19.46 -1.69
C ASN A 180 9.72 -18.04 -1.91
N VAL A 181 10.44 -17.03 -1.47
CA VAL A 181 10.12 -15.61 -1.69
C VAL A 181 11.19 -15.01 -2.59
N LYS A 182 10.78 -14.40 -3.68
CA LYS A 182 11.66 -13.69 -4.62
C LYS A 182 11.44 -12.18 -4.51
N ILE A 183 12.52 -11.43 -4.31
CA ILE A 183 12.50 -9.96 -4.26
C ILE A 183 13.29 -9.42 -5.44
N ILE A 184 12.61 -8.67 -6.32
CA ILE A 184 13.19 -8.03 -7.50
C ILE A 184 13.16 -6.53 -7.30
N GLN A 185 14.32 -5.89 -7.33
CA GLN A 185 14.43 -4.43 -7.24
C GLN A 185 15.09 -3.89 -8.51
N SER A 186 14.45 -2.94 -9.17
CA SER A 186 14.91 -2.43 -10.46
C SER A 186 14.72 -0.92 -10.59
N VAL A 187 15.49 -0.33 -11.51
CA VAL A 187 15.37 1.09 -11.86
C VAL A 187 15.13 1.28 -13.34
N THR A 188 14.53 2.41 -13.72
CA THR A 188 14.17 2.65 -15.12
C THR A 188 14.98 3.75 -15.80
N ARG A 189 15.70 4.58 -15.06
CA ARG A 189 16.38 5.79 -15.59
C ARG A 189 17.72 6.10 -14.94
N ASP A 190 18.32 5.17 -14.25
CA ASP A 190 19.59 5.34 -13.55
C ASP A 190 20.67 4.49 -14.21
N PRO A 191 21.44 5.03 -15.17
CA PRO A 191 22.43 4.25 -15.91
C PRO A 191 23.57 3.75 -15.01
N ASP A 192 23.83 4.42 -13.89
CA ASP A 192 24.93 4.09 -12.97
C ASP A 192 24.50 3.09 -11.88
N TRP A 193 23.22 2.67 -11.89
CA TRP A 193 22.72 1.70 -10.95
C TRP A 193 23.31 0.31 -11.21
N PRO A 194 23.95 -0.33 -10.20
CA PRO A 194 24.62 -1.64 -10.40
C PRO A 194 23.66 -2.83 -10.46
N GLY A 195 22.37 -2.62 -10.13
CA GLY A 195 21.36 -3.67 -10.10
C GLY A 195 20.56 -3.78 -11.40
N LEU A 196 19.35 -4.32 -11.30
CA LEU A 196 18.49 -4.57 -12.46
C LEU A 196 17.93 -3.28 -13.06
N HIS A 197 17.87 -3.23 -14.38
CA HIS A 197 17.31 -2.15 -15.17
C HIS A 197 16.06 -2.61 -15.90
N GLY A 198 14.95 -1.93 -15.73
CA GLY A 198 13.70 -2.26 -16.42
C GLY A 198 12.46 -1.74 -15.70
N ARG A 199 11.35 -1.83 -16.42
CA ARG A 199 10.02 -1.53 -15.86
C ARG A 199 9.45 -2.78 -15.20
N PRO A 200 8.45 -2.65 -14.29
CA PRO A 200 7.90 -3.80 -13.55
C PRO A 200 7.44 -4.95 -14.45
N GLN A 201 6.79 -4.65 -15.58
CA GLN A 201 6.29 -5.66 -16.50
C GLN A 201 7.40 -6.53 -17.14
N ASN A 202 8.64 -6.05 -17.21
CA ASN A 202 9.76 -6.81 -17.75
C ASN A 202 10.17 -8.00 -16.87
N PHE A 203 9.83 -7.95 -15.58
CA PHE A 203 10.21 -8.94 -14.58
C PHE A 203 9.09 -9.92 -14.22
N ILE A 204 7.90 -9.79 -14.82
CA ILE A 204 6.79 -10.73 -14.60
C ILE A 204 7.17 -12.14 -15.05
N VAL A 205 7.94 -12.27 -16.14
CA VAL A 205 8.45 -13.56 -16.63
C VAL A 205 9.36 -14.26 -15.64
N GLU A 206 10.02 -13.49 -14.76
CA GLU A 206 10.90 -14.02 -13.73
C GLU A 206 10.17 -14.36 -12.42
N ALA A 207 8.86 -14.08 -12.33
CA ALA A 207 8.10 -14.38 -11.14
C ALA A 207 8.00 -15.89 -10.93
N ASN A 208 8.40 -16.35 -9.75
CA ASN A 208 8.29 -17.75 -9.36
C ASN A 208 6.88 -18.04 -8.82
N THR A 209 5.86 -17.81 -9.65
CA THR A 209 4.44 -17.96 -9.27
C THR A 209 3.66 -18.70 -10.34
N ASN A 210 2.65 -19.48 -9.93
CA ASN A 210 1.78 -20.21 -10.86
C ASN A 210 0.69 -19.28 -11.42
N PRO A 211 0.68 -18.91 -12.72
CA PRO A 211 -0.31 -17.98 -13.27
C PRO A 211 -1.77 -18.38 -13.05
N LYS A 212 -2.05 -19.67 -12.88
CA LYS A 212 -3.40 -20.19 -12.67
C LYS A 212 -3.89 -20.07 -11.23
N ASN A 213 -2.96 -19.89 -10.26
CA ASN A 213 -3.27 -19.85 -8.84
C ASN A 213 -2.44 -18.75 -8.11
N THR A 214 -2.41 -17.54 -8.68
CA THR A 214 -1.70 -16.39 -8.12
C THR A 214 -2.65 -15.24 -7.87
N ALA A 215 -2.61 -14.67 -6.68
CA ALA A 215 -3.20 -13.37 -6.38
C ALA A 215 -2.18 -12.26 -6.67
N ILE A 216 -2.63 -11.21 -7.34
CA ILE A 216 -1.76 -10.16 -7.85
C ILE A 216 -2.19 -8.83 -7.27
N ALA A 217 -1.28 -8.15 -6.56
CA ALA A 217 -1.50 -6.81 -6.04
C ALA A 217 -0.57 -5.80 -6.74
N ILE A 218 -1.15 -4.75 -7.29
CA ILE A 218 -0.42 -3.74 -8.06
C ILE A 218 -0.65 -2.36 -7.44
N CYS A 219 0.44 -1.61 -7.23
CA CYS A 219 0.37 -0.22 -6.81
C CYS A 219 1.48 0.62 -7.45
N GLY A 220 1.09 1.72 -8.08
CA GLY A 220 2.03 2.62 -8.74
C GLY A 220 1.35 3.71 -9.58
N PRO A 221 2.11 4.43 -10.41
CA PRO A 221 1.55 5.49 -11.23
C PRO A 221 0.57 4.94 -12.29
N PRO A 222 -0.54 5.65 -12.60
CA PRO A 222 -1.60 5.18 -13.51
C PRO A 222 -1.10 4.62 -14.85
N ARG A 223 -0.14 5.28 -15.48
CA ARG A 223 0.46 4.85 -16.74
C ARG A 223 1.17 3.47 -16.72
N MET A 224 1.44 2.93 -15.53
CA MET A 224 2.05 1.60 -15.35
C MET A 224 1.03 0.48 -15.59
N TYR A 225 -0.22 0.70 -15.19
CA TYR A 225 -1.22 -0.36 -15.12
C TYR A 225 -1.48 -1.02 -16.46
N LYS A 226 -1.66 -0.25 -17.54
CA LYS A 226 -1.93 -0.81 -18.87
C LYS A 226 -0.86 -1.82 -19.31
N ALA A 227 0.42 -1.45 -19.26
CA ALA A 227 1.52 -2.30 -19.66
C ALA A 227 1.69 -3.53 -18.75
N VAL A 228 1.41 -3.38 -17.44
CA VAL A 228 1.45 -4.49 -16.49
C VAL A 228 0.30 -5.46 -16.75
N PHE A 229 -0.92 -4.96 -17.00
CA PHE A 229 -2.08 -5.80 -17.33
C PHE A 229 -1.84 -6.60 -18.61
N GLU A 230 -1.38 -5.95 -19.68
CA GLU A 230 -1.06 -6.62 -20.96
C GLU A 230 -0.04 -7.75 -20.74
N ALA A 231 1.03 -7.50 -19.98
CA ALA A 231 2.03 -8.51 -19.68
C ALA A 231 1.46 -9.67 -18.84
N LEU A 232 0.70 -9.39 -17.80
CA LEU A 232 0.07 -10.41 -16.95
C LEU A 232 -0.84 -11.33 -17.77
N ILE A 233 -1.70 -10.77 -18.60
CA ILE A 233 -2.61 -11.54 -19.45
C ILE A 233 -1.83 -12.39 -20.45
N ASN A 234 -0.78 -11.83 -21.08
CA ASN A 234 0.06 -12.57 -22.02
C ASN A 234 0.83 -13.73 -21.37
N TYR A 235 1.20 -13.61 -20.08
CA TYR A 235 1.80 -14.71 -19.32
C TYR A 235 0.75 -15.67 -18.71
N GLY A 236 -0.53 -15.48 -19.00
CA GLY A 236 -1.61 -16.38 -18.64
C GLY A 236 -2.11 -16.26 -17.20
N TYR A 237 -1.83 -15.14 -16.53
CA TYR A 237 -2.43 -14.82 -15.23
C TYR A 237 -3.92 -14.54 -15.37
N ARG A 238 -4.69 -14.94 -14.35
CA ARG A 238 -6.13 -14.79 -14.34
C ARG A 238 -6.55 -13.36 -13.97
N PRO A 239 -7.36 -12.67 -14.82
CA PRO A 239 -7.82 -11.31 -14.56
C PRO A 239 -8.59 -11.15 -13.24
N GLU A 240 -9.36 -12.17 -12.84
CA GLU A 240 -10.15 -12.18 -11.59
C GLU A 240 -9.29 -12.11 -10.33
N ASN A 241 -8.01 -12.45 -10.42
CA ASN A 241 -7.07 -12.42 -9.30
C ASN A 241 -6.19 -11.15 -9.30
N ILE A 242 -6.46 -10.18 -10.17
CA ILE A 242 -5.69 -8.93 -10.26
C ILE A 242 -6.40 -7.82 -9.48
N TYR A 243 -5.69 -7.26 -8.51
CA TYR A 243 -6.12 -6.17 -7.65
C TYR A 243 -5.17 -4.99 -7.78
N VAL A 244 -5.71 -3.79 -7.77
CA VAL A 244 -4.93 -2.55 -7.87
C VAL A 244 -5.35 -1.57 -6.80
N THR A 245 -4.44 -0.70 -6.37
CA THR A 245 -4.82 0.44 -5.52
C THR A 245 -4.85 1.72 -6.35
N LEU A 246 -5.90 2.52 -6.15
CA LEU A 246 -6.02 3.84 -6.74
C LEU A 246 -5.76 4.94 -5.71
N GLU A 247 -5.07 5.97 -6.15
CA GLU A 247 -4.85 7.19 -5.36
C GLU A 247 -5.70 8.34 -5.94
N ARG A 248 -6.41 9.04 -5.06
CA ARG A 248 -7.14 10.27 -5.38
C ARG A 248 -7.00 11.26 -4.22
N LYS A 249 -7.26 12.53 -4.49
CA LYS A 249 -7.35 13.52 -3.42
C LYS A 249 -8.55 13.18 -2.55
N MET A 250 -8.31 12.62 -1.39
CA MET A 250 -9.32 12.34 -0.40
C MET A 250 -9.39 13.48 0.61
N LYS A 251 -10.60 13.76 1.11
CA LYS A 251 -10.83 14.73 2.21
C LYS A 251 -11.49 14.07 3.39
N CYS A 252 -12.77 13.64 3.28
CA CYS A 252 -13.46 13.03 4.42
C CYS A 252 -12.98 11.62 4.77
N GLY A 253 -12.49 10.84 3.81
CA GLY A 253 -12.05 9.45 4.01
C GLY A 253 -13.18 8.41 4.10
N ILE A 254 -14.45 8.82 4.10
CA ILE A 254 -15.61 7.98 4.42
C ILE A 254 -16.74 8.06 3.38
N GLY A 255 -16.46 8.54 2.16
CA GLY A 255 -17.44 8.57 1.07
C GLY A 255 -18.54 9.64 1.20
N LYS A 256 -18.36 10.71 1.99
CA LYS A 256 -19.39 11.76 2.18
C LYS A 256 -19.20 13.00 1.33
N CYS A 257 -17.96 13.43 1.09
CA CYS A 257 -17.71 14.74 0.46
C CYS A 257 -17.66 14.71 -1.08
N GLY A 258 -17.69 13.53 -1.72
CA GLY A 258 -17.64 13.40 -3.19
C GLY A 258 -16.30 13.70 -3.84
N HIS A 259 -15.26 14.09 -3.08
CA HIS A 259 -14.02 14.62 -3.66
C HIS A 259 -13.14 13.57 -4.35
N CYS A 260 -13.21 12.32 -3.91
CA CYS A 260 -12.42 11.21 -4.44
C CYS A 260 -13.21 10.29 -5.39
N ASN A 261 -14.29 10.81 -6.00
CA ASN A 261 -15.06 10.04 -6.96
C ASN A 261 -14.24 9.76 -8.24
N VAL A 262 -14.47 8.60 -8.81
CA VAL A 262 -13.88 8.12 -10.07
C VAL A 262 -14.96 7.44 -10.89
N GLY A 263 -14.80 7.42 -12.22
CA GLY A 263 -15.78 6.85 -13.14
C GLY A 263 -16.60 7.92 -13.88
N THR A 264 -17.73 7.48 -14.42
CA THR A 264 -18.63 8.32 -15.24
C THR A 264 -19.80 8.88 -14.43
N SER A 265 -20.58 9.78 -15.03
CA SER A 265 -21.81 10.33 -14.41
C SER A 265 -22.87 9.28 -14.08
N THR A 266 -22.85 8.13 -14.75
CA THR A 266 -23.81 7.03 -14.56
C THR A 266 -23.27 5.88 -13.72
N SER A 267 -21.93 5.77 -13.57
CA SER A 267 -21.27 4.73 -12.78
C SER A 267 -20.01 5.30 -12.14
N TRP A 268 -20.10 5.63 -10.87
CA TRP A 268 -19.00 6.23 -10.11
C TRP A 268 -18.80 5.53 -8.76
N LYS A 269 -17.56 5.57 -8.27
CA LYS A 269 -17.15 5.01 -6.99
C LYS A 269 -16.37 6.06 -6.20
N TYR A 270 -16.43 5.98 -4.88
CA TYR A 270 -15.57 6.77 -3.99
C TYR A 270 -14.33 5.96 -3.63
N VAL A 271 -13.17 6.42 -4.04
CA VAL A 271 -11.91 5.70 -3.74
C VAL A 271 -11.70 5.49 -2.24
N CYS A 272 -12.13 6.42 -1.40
CA CYS A 272 -11.98 6.28 0.05
C CYS A 272 -12.95 5.32 0.73
N LYS A 273 -14.04 4.91 0.07
CA LYS A 273 -15.08 4.04 0.62
C LYS A 273 -15.19 2.72 -0.13
N ASP A 274 -15.29 2.80 -1.47
CA ASP A 274 -15.46 1.63 -2.35
C ASP A 274 -14.10 1.01 -2.70
N GLY A 275 -13.00 1.74 -2.48
CA GLY A 275 -11.61 1.36 -2.60
C GLY A 275 -10.86 1.51 -1.27
N PRO A 276 -9.55 1.79 -1.30
CA PRO A 276 -8.72 2.12 -2.47
C PRO A 276 -8.38 0.93 -3.36
N VAL A 277 -8.67 -0.31 -2.94
CA VAL A 277 -8.40 -1.52 -3.68
C VAL A 277 -9.56 -1.83 -4.63
N PHE A 278 -9.23 -2.00 -5.91
CA PHE A 278 -10.17 -2.34 -6.98
C PHE A 278 -9.69 -3.57 -7.73
N THR A 279 -10.63 -4.32 -8.32
CA THR A 279 -10.31 -5.45 -9.18
C THR A 279 -9.94 -4.97 -10.59
N TYR A 280 -9.28 -5.84 -11.37
CA TYR A 280 -9.06 -5.60 -12.80
C TYR A 280 -10.37 -5.26 -13.53
N PHE A 281 -11.47 -5.97 -13.21
CA PHE A 281 -12.75 -5.74 -13.85
C PHE A 281 -13.37 -4.38 -13.49
N ASP A 282 -13.17 -3.88 -12.27
CA ASP A 282 -13.56 -2.51 -11.91
C ASP A 282 -12.86 -1.49 -12.81
N ILE A 283 -11.56 -1.71 -13.07
CA ILE A 283 -10.74 -0.81 -13.90
C ILE A 283 -11.20 -0.81 -15.34
N VAL A 284 -11.39 -1.99 -15.95
CA VAL A 284 -11.71 -2.08 -17.39
C VAL A 284 -13.18 -1.74 -17.69
N SER A 285 -14.08 -1.94 -16.71
CA SER A 285 -15.51 -1.64 -16.86
C SER A 285 -15.88 -0.19 -16.52
N THR A 286 -14.98 0.57 -15.89
CA THR A 286 -15.26 1.95 -15.47
C THR A 286 -14.31 2.94 -16.19
N PRO A 287 -14.72 3.54 -17.29
CA PRO A 287 -13.91 4.53 -18.03
C PRO A 287 -13.45 5.68 -17.12
N GLY A 288 -12.22 6.13 -17.26
CA GLY A 288 -11.65 7.23 -16.48
C GLY A 288 -11.17 6.84 -15.07
N LEU A 289 -11.21 5.56 -14.71
CA LEU A 289 -10.74 5.14 -13.38
C LEU A 289 -9.23 5.31 -13.21
N LEU A 290 -8.46 5.24 -14.30
CA LEU A 290 -7.00 5.42 -14.32
C LEU A 290 -6.53 6.81 -14.78
N ASP A 291 -7.44 7.74 -15.10
CA ASP A 291 -7.12 9.09 -15.60
C ASP A 291 -6.71 10.06 -14.49
#